data_05eb32a5f064e215c20a0a34334c982a
#
_entry.id   05eb32a5f064e215c20a0a34334c982a
#
_cell.length_a   1.000
_cell.length_b   1.000
_cell.length_c   1.000
_cell.angle_alpha   90.00
_cell.angle_beta   90.00
_cell.angle_gamma   90.00
#
_symmetry.space_group_name_H-M   'P 1'
#
loop_
_entity.id
_entity.type
_entity.pdbx_description
1 polymer ?
#
loop_
_entity_poly.entity_id
_entity_poly.type
_entity_poly.pdbx_seq_one_letter_code
_entity_poly.pdbx_strand_id
1 'polypeptide(L)'
;MNMQMIMQQAKKMQAQLQKDQEELEKTEYEGSSSLVNVRINGKYEVLKVKINLSENENIEADDREMLEDMLMVAFNDAIKKVNHDKEKKMGKYGQGLAGLM
;
A
#
# COMPACT_ATOMS: atom_id res chain seq x y z
N MET A 1 13.81 38.43 -2.25
CA MET A 1 12.93 37.24 -2.21
C MET A 1 11.50 37.66 -1.97
N ASN A 2 10.61 37.21 -2.82
CA ASN A 2 9.20 37.58 -2.68
C ASN A 2 8.48 36.52 -1.80
N MET A 3 8.10 36.96 -0.60
CA MET A 3 7.41 36.12 0.38
C MET A 3 6.10 35.52 -0.17
N GLN A 4 5.38 36.33 -1.00
CA GLN A 4 4.12 35.86 -1.58
C GLN A 4 4.35 34.65 -2.53
N MET A 5 5.43 34.69 -3.32
CA MET A 5 5.77 33.58 -4.20
C MET A 5 6.12 32.31 -3.43
N ILE A 6 6.87 32.46 -2.35
CA ILE A 6 7.24 31.33 -1.49
C ILE A 6 5.99 30.72 -0.85
N MET A 7 5.08 31.55 -0.37
CA MET A 7 3.83 31.08 0.23
C MET A 7 2.94 30.37 -0.79
N GLN A 8 2.88 30.89 -2.02
CA GLN A 8 2.10 30.26 -3.10
C GLN A 8 2.67 28.88 -3.46
N GLN A 9 4.00 28.78 -3.53
CA GLN A 9 4.66 27.51 -3.80
C GLN A 9 4.42 26.50 -2.70
N ALA A 10 4.47 26.95 -1.45
CA ALA A 10 4.20 26.10 -0.30
C ALA A 10 2.77 25.58 -0.32
N LYS A 11 1.80 26.43 -0.66
CA LYS A 11 0.40 26.04 -0.77
C LYS A 11 0.18 25.02 -1.89
N LYS A 12 0.83 25.24 -3.04
CA LYS A 12 0.74 24.30 -4.17
C LYS A 12 1.33 22.95 -3.80
N MET A 13 2.48 22.94 -3.13
CA MET A 13 3.12 21.71 -2.69
C MET A 13 2.22 20.96 -1.71
N GLN A 14 1.62 21.68 -0.75
CA GLN A 14 0.73 21.08 0.23
C GLN A 14 -0.51 20.50 -0.43
N ALA A 15 -1.10 21.19 -1.40
CA ALA A 15 -2.25 20.69 -2.15
C ALA A 15 -1.90 19.45 -2.95
N GLN A 16 -0.72 19.44 -3.59
CA GLN A 16 -0.25 18.28 -4.36
C GLN A 16 0.02 17.09 -3.44
N LEU A 17 0.64 17.34 -2.29
CA LEU A 17 0.90 16.30 -1.30
C LEU A 17 -0.41 15.65 -0.84
N GLN A 18 -1.41 16.46 -0.53
CA GLN A 18 -2.71 15.97 -0.09
C GLN A 18 -3.38 15.14 -1.18
N LYS A 19 -3.31 15.60 -2.42
CA LYS A 19 -3.87 14.88 -3.57
C LYS A 19 -3.18 13.53 -3.77
N ASP A 20 -1.86 13.51 -3.73
CA ASP A 20 -1.08 12.28 -3.90
C ASP A 20 -1.37 11.31 -2.77
N GLN A 21 -1.53 11.81 -1.55
CA GLN A 21 -1.87 10.99 -0.39
C GLN A 21 -3.26 10.37 -0.53
N GLU A 22 -4.24 11.15 -0.99
CA GLU A 22 -5.59 10.65 -1.23
C GLU A 22 -5.62 9.59 -2.32
N GLU A 23 -4.86 9.78 -3.39
CA GLU A 23 -4.74 8.79 -4.46
C GLU A 23 -4.11 7.50 -3.96
N LEU A 24 -3.06 7.61 -3.15
CA LEU A 24 -2.41 6.44 -2.55
C LEU A 24 -3.39 5.66 -1.67
N GLU A 25 -4.13 6.38 -0.83
CA GLU A 25 -5.10 5.77 0.09
C GLU A 25 -6.22 5.03 -0.62
N LYS A 26 -6.61 5.49 -1.80
CA LYS A 26 -7.68 4.88 -2.60
C LYS A 26 -7.18 3.77 -3.50
N THR A 27 -5.89 3.69 -3.74
CA THR A 27 -5.32 2.66 -4.61
C THR A 27 -5.41 1.31 -3.94
N GLU A 28 -5.77 0.30 -4.71
CA GLU A 28 -5.84 -1.07 -4.23
C GLU A 28 -4.61 -1.84 -4.66
N TYR A 29 -4.09 -2.66 -3.75
CA TYR A 29 -2.88 -3.45 -3.95
C TYR A 29 -3.20 -4.91 -3.67
N GLU A 30 -2.75 -5.79 -4.57
CA GLU A 30 -2.96 -7.21 -4.40
C GLU A 30 -1.68 -7.89 -3.98
N GLY A 31 -1.81 -8.80 -3.01
CA GLY A 31 -0.75 -9.70 -2.61
C GLY A 31 -1.21 -11.12 -2.80
N SER A 32 -0.29 -12.01 -3.08
CA SER A 32 -0.63 -13.41 -3.31
C SER A 32 0.45 -14.35 -2.82
N SER A 33 0.02 -15.54 -2.45
CA SER A 33 0.90 -16.66 -2.13
C SER A 33 0.13 -17.93 -2.37
N SER A 34 0.53 -18.69 -3.39
CA SER A 34 -0.10 -19.97 -3.76
C SER A 34 -1.63 -19.86 -3.83
N LEU A 35 -2.36 -20.41 -2.85
CA LEU A 35 -3.83 -20.44 -2.85
C LEU A 35 -4.47 -19.13 -2.35
N VAL A 36 -3.70 -18.21 -1.80
CA VAL A 36 -4.23 -17.04 -1.13
C VAL A 36 -4.00 -15.77 -1.95
N ASN A 37 -5.07 -15.00 -2.13
CA ASN A 37 -5.01 -13.65 -2.67
C ASN A 37 -5.62 -12.68 -1.68
N VAL A 38 -4.95 -11.57 -1.45
CA VAL A 38 -5.44 -10.51 -0.58
C VAL A 38 -5.45 -9.20 -1.32
N ARG A 39 -6.34 -8.30 -0.92
CA ARG A 39 -6.40 -6.95 -1.46
C ARG A 39 -6.46 -5.98 -0.29
N ILE A 40 -5.58 -4.99 -0.33
CA ILE A 40 -5.52 -3.93 0.68
C ILE A 40 -5.48 -2.58 -0.04
N ASN A 41 -5.77 -1.50 0.68
CA ASN A 41 -5.60 -0.15 0.13
C ASN A 41 -4.35 0.52 0.70
N GLY A 42 -4.09 1.75 0.27
CA GLY A 42 -2.93 2.50 0.73
C GLY A 42 -2.96 2.92 2.19
N LYS A 43 -4.09 2.72 2.86
CA LYS A 43 -4.21 2.89 4.31
C LYS A 43 -3.94 1.61 5.08
N TYR A 44 -3.53 0.56 4.39
CA TYR A 44 -3.33 -0.78 4.94
C TYR A 44 -4.63 -1.41 5.47
N GLU A 45 -5.76 -0.98 4.95
CA GLU A 45 -7.03 -1.63 5.26
C GLU A 45 -7.20 -2.87 4.38
N VAL A 46 -7.59 -3.97 4.98
CA VAL A 46 -7.84 -5.22 4.25
C VAL A 46 -9.21 -5.15 3.64
N LEU A 47 -9.27 -5.22 2.31
CA LEU A 47 -10.52 -5.10 1.55
C LEU A 47 -11.08 -6.47 1.17
N LYS A 48 -10.20 -7.43 0.94
CA LYS A 48 -10.62 -8.77 0.50
C LYS A 48 -9.55 -9.80 0.83
N VAL A 49 -10.00 -10.96 1.24
CA VAL A 49 -9.16 -12.15 1.38
C VAL A 49 -9.85 -13.27 0.61
N LYS A 50 -9.12 -13.91 -0.28
CA LYS A 50 -9.67 -15.00 -1.08
C LYS A 50 -8.75 -16.21 -0.99
N ILE A 51 -9.34 -17.36 -0.72
CA ILE A 51 -8.65 -18.63 -0.75
C ILE A 51 -9.16 -19.38 -1.97
N ASN A 52 -8.27 -19.66 -2.91
CA ASN A 52 -8.63 -20.26 -4.20
C ASN A 52 -8.50 -21.77 -4.10
N LEU A 53 -9.63 -22.43 -4.01
CA LEU A 53 -9.71 -23.89 -4.00
C LEU A 53 -10.50 -24.35 -5.22
N SER A 54 -10.04 -25.43 -5.86
CA SER A 54 -10.84 -26.09 -6.89
C SER A 54 -11.94 -26.91 -6.23
N GLU A 55 -12.94 -27.32 -7.01
CA GLU A 55 -14.10 -28.07 -6.50
C GLU A 55 -13.72 -29.33 -5.74
N ASN A 56 -12.59 -29.93 -6.06
CA ASN A 56 -12.13 -31.17 -5.46
C ASN A 56 -11.08 -30.99 -4.39
N GLU A 57 -10.70 -29.74 -4.07
CA GLU A 57 -9.73 -29.43 -3.05
C GLU A 57 -10.41 -29.09 -1.73
N ASN A 58 -9.92 -29.65 -0.66
CA ASN A 58 -10.38 -29.34 0.70
C ASN A 58 -9.20 -28.89 1.54
N ILE A 59 -9.46 -27.98 2.47
CA ILE A 59 -8.48 -27.62 3.49
C ILE A 59 -8.74 -28.50 4.70
N GLU A 60 -7.77 -29.34 5.04
CA GLU A 60 -7.86 -30.23 6.17
C GLU A 60 -7.06 -29.65 7.35
N ALA A 61 -7.20 -30.27 8.51
CA ALA A 61 -6.52 -29.83 9.72
C ALA A 61 -5.00 -29.78 9.56
N ASP A 62 -4.44 -30.72 8.80
CA ASP A 62 -3.00 -30.78 8.54
C ASP A 62 -2.50 -29.64 7.65
N ASP A 63 -3.39 -29.00 6.90
CA ASP A 63 -3.06 -27.90 5.98
C ASP A 63 -3.10 -26.53 6.66
N ARG A 64 -3.53 -26.46 7.91
CA ARG A 64 -3.74 -25.19 8.60
C ARG A 64 -2.48 -24.35 8.70
N GLU A 65 -1.37 -24.95 9.10
CA GLU A 65 -0.10 -24.24 9.26
C GLU A 65 0.40 -23.68 7.92
N MET A 66 0.27 -24.48 6.86
CA MET A 66 0.61 -24.05 5.51
C MET A 66 -0.25 -22.86 5.09
N LEU A 67 -1.56 -22.92 5.36
CA LEU A 67 -2.48 -21.83 5.03
C LEU A 67 -2.15 -20.55 5.81
N GLU A 68 -1.81 -20.68 7.08
CA GLU A 68 -1.39 -19.56 7.91
C GLU A 68 -0.15 -18.87 7.32
N ASP A 69 0.83 -19.66 6.89
CA ASP A 69 2.04 -19.15 6.22
C ASP A 69 1.72 -18.47 4.91
N MET A 70 0.84 -19.02 4.11
CA MET A 70 0.41 -18.43 2.84
C MET A 70 -0.27 -17.09 3.06
N LEU A 71 -1.11 -16.98 4.09
CA LEU A 71 -1.76 -15.72 4.45
C LEU A 71 -0.73 -14.66 4.83
N MET A 72 0.23 -15.04 5.66
CA MET A 72 1.30 -14.12 6.07
C MET A 72 2.10 -13.61 4.87
N VAL A 73 2.49 -14.51 3.97
CA VAL A 73 3.26 -14.15 2.78
C VAL A 73 2.43 -13.25 1.85
N ALA A 74 1.15 -13.57 1.64
CA ALA A 74 0.28 -12.79 0.79
C ALA A 74 0.07 -11.37 1.33
N PHE A 75 -0.16 -11.22 2.63
CA PHE A 75 -0.29 -9.90 3.26
C PHE A 75 1.00 -9.11 3.17
N ASN A 76 2.14 -9.74 3.45
CA ASN A 76 3.43 -9.06 3.35
C ASN A 76 3.76 -8.64 1.93
N ASP A 77 3.36 -9.44 0.93
CA ASP A 77 3.50 -9.07 -0.48
C ASP A 77 2.70 -7.81 -0.80
N ALA A 78 1.45 -7.74 -0.36
CA ALA A 78 0.60 -6.57 -0.56
C ALA A 78 1.17 -5.33 0.16
N ILE A 79 1.64 -5.49 1.38
CA ILE A 79 2.23 -4.41 2.17
C ILE A 79 3.48 -3.85 1.49
N LYS A 80 4.32 -4.72 0.94
CA LYS A 80 5.50 -4.30 0.18
C LYS A 80 5.12 -3.43 -1.02
N LYS A 81 4.05 -3.79 -1.70
CA LYS A 81 3.56 -3.02 -2.86
C LYS A 81 3.07 -1.64 -2.44
N VAL A 82 2.34 -1.55 -1.32
CA VAL A 82 1.92 -0.26 -0.79
C VAL A 82 3.15 0.60 -0.44
N ASN A 83 4.09 0.04 0.29
CA ASN A 83 5.30 0.76 0.72
C ASN A 83 6.13 1.23 -0.46
N HIS A 84 6.27 0.39 -1.49
CA HIS A 84 7.01 0.74 -2.69
C HIS A 84 6.35 1.93 -3.41
N ASP A 85 5.04 1.87 -3.60
CA ASP A 85 4.29 2.94 -4.25
C ASP A 85 4.28 4.22 -3.41
N LYS A 86 4.20 4.07 -2.10
CA LYS A 86 4.26 5.19 -1.16
C LYS A 86 5.60 5.92 -1.26
N GLU A 87 6.71 5.19 -1.28
CA GLU A 87 8.03 5.78 -1.47
C GLU A 87 8.14 6.51 -2.80
N LYS A 88 7.60 5.90 -3.85
CA LYS A 88 7.63 6.46 -5.19
C LYS A 88 6.84 7.75 -5.29
N LYS A 89 5.63 7.78 -4.72
CA LYS A 89 4.74 8.95 -4.79
C LYS A 89 5.09 10.02 -3.78
N MET A 90 5.53 9.63 -2.59
CA MET A 90 5.73 10.56 -1.47
C MET A 90 7.19 10.88 -1.18
N GLY A 91 8.11 10.11 -1.75
CA GLY A 91 9.55 10.30 -1.51
C GLY A 91 10.07 11.66 -1.94
N LYS A 92 9.51 12.22 -3.02
CA LYS A 92 9.86 13.55 -3.51
C LYS A 92 9.60 14.66 -2.48
N TYR A 93 8.58 14.47 -1.63
CA TYR A 93 8.24 15.43 -0.59
C TYR A 93 9.19 15.31 0.60
N GLY A 94 9.62 14.09 0.92
CA GLY A 94 10.58 13.85 1.97
C GLY A 94 11.92 14.52 1.71
N GLN A 95 12.39 14.49 0.47
CA GLN A 95 13.62 15.16 0.08
C GLN A 95 13.51 16.68 0.21
N GLY A 96 12.37 17.24 -0.18
CA GLY A 96 12.12 18.66 -0.04
C GLY A 96 12.07 19.10 1.43
N LEU A 97 11.44 18.29 2.27
CA LEU A 97 11.35 18.56 3.71
C LEU A 97 12.72 18.42 4.40
N ALA A 98 13.52 17.46 3.98
CA ALA A 98 14.87 17.26 4.52
C ALA A 98 15.76 18.47 4.21
N GLY A 99 15.58 19.08 3.05
CA GLY A 99 16.31 20.28 2.66
C GLY A 99 15.92 21.53 3.46
N LEU A 100 14.76 21.51 4.13
CA LEU A 100 14.28 22.60 4.96
C LEU A 100 14.66 22.46 6.43
N MET A 101 15.10 21.29 6.82
CA MET A 101 15.58 21.03 8.17
C MET A 101 17.08 21.13 8.22
#